data_461727dc2ec463f5766830c81ff3fbe9
#
_entry.id   461727dc2ec463f5766830c81ff3fbe9
#
_cell.length_a   1.000
_cell.length_b   1.000
_cell.length_c   1.000
_cell.angle_alpha   90.00
_cell.angle_beta   90.00
_cell.angle_gamma   90.00
#
_symmetry.space_group_name_H-M   'P 1'
#
loop_
_entity.id
_entity.type
_entity.pdbx_description
1 polymer ?
#
loop_
_entity_poly.entity_id
_entity_poly.type
_entity_poly.pdbx_seq_one_letter_code
_entity_poly.pdbx_strand_id
1 'polypeptide(L)'
;MQSKSPIKSINMTLLCLTACICQNLYAEPGSKEPVLLPTLKIQATRTDTDWLTTPASVYRIEQKNNENNLGINLSETLKGVPGLQLNNRENYAQDLQLSMRGFGARSTFGVRGIRLYVDGIPATMPDGQGQTSNIDLSSLDHIEVLGGPFSSLYGNSSGGTVLTSTKQGEGRDSIQLGYAGGSHHKGRADIVLQGGADKAGEPSYVVSSSYFDTDGYRDHSAARKVLSNAKLTWDLEDGSKVNWIVNHMDMNADDPQGLTREQWKTNPKQVNDAKNIYDVRKEINQTQTGLTWTKPLNDQHELYAMAYAGHREVTQYQSIPNTAQANPRHAGGVIDFSRDYYGADLRWTGKDLLPNTRFTAGFAFDAMDEDRQGYENFDSAGNYGVKGNLRRDENNTLWNLDPYLQASWQFLPT
;
A
#
# COMPACT_ATOMS: atom_id res chain seq x y z
N MET A 1 -22.73 -10.57 78.84
CA MET A 1 -23.84 -10.81 77.93
C MET A 1 -23.25 -11.13 76.59
N GLN A 2 -23.37 -12.37 76.15
CA GLN A 2 -22.83 -12.93 74.93
C GLN A 2 -23.69 -12.60 73.74
N SER A 3 -23.12 -12.15 72.64
CA SER A 3 -23.78 -12.10 71.34
C SER A 3 -23.05 -13.07 70.38
N LYS A 4 -23.78 -14.10 69.96
CA LYS A 4 -23.37 -15.14 69.04
C LYS A 4 -23.43 -14.63 67.60
N SER A 5 -22.43 -14.82 66.80
CA SER A 5 -22.41 -14.68 65.31
C SER A 5 -22.91 -15.96 64.63
N PRO A 6 -23.62 -15.90 63.52
CA PRO A 6 -23.92 -17.05 62.70
C PRO A 6 -23.01 -17.08 61.46
N ILE A 7 -21.97 -17.88 61.49
CA ILE A 7 -21.23 -18.30 60.28
C ILE A 7 -21.43 -19.80 60.14
N LYS A 8 -22.36 -20.21 59.29
CA LYS A 8 -22.43 -21.58 58.72
C LYS A 8 -23.55 -21.65 57.69
N SER A 9 -23.29 -21.24 56.43
CA SER A 9 -24.08 -21.73 55.28
C SER A 9 -23.50 -21.45 53.88
N ILE A 10 -22.25 -21.03 53.77
CA ILE A 10 -21.66 -20.66 52.45
C ILE A 10 -20.81 -21.78 51.82
N ASN A 11 -20.41 -22.79 52.58
CA ASN A 11 -19.48 -23.81 52.08
C ASN A 11 -20.07 -25.02 51.39
N MET A 12 -21.38 -25.15 51.30
CA MET A 12 -22.02 -26.33 50.65
C MET A 12 -22.46 -26.10 49.20
N THR A 13 -22.64 -24.86 48.81
CA THR A 13 -23.05 -24.49 47.43
C THR A 13 -21.83 -24.42 46.47
N LEU A 14 -20.64 -24.13 46.97
CA LEU A 14 -19.43 -24.08 46.18
C LEU A 14 -18.84 -25.45 45.80
N LEU A 15 -19.16 -26.51 46.61
CA LEU A 15 -18.68 -27.88 46.35
C LEU A 15 -19.53 -28.60 45.28
N CYS A 16 -20.78 -28.21 45.09
CA CYS A 16 -21.63 -28.77 44.03
C CYS A 16 -21.36 -28.15 42.65
N LEU A 17 -20.87 -26.90 42.55
CA LEU A 17 -20.53 -26.33 41.25
C LEU A 17 -19.23 -26.89 40.66
N THR A 18 -18.27 -27.29 41.50
CA THR A 18 -17.01 -27.92 41.04
C THR A 18 -17.18 -29.36 40.59
N ALA A 19 -18.18 -30.08 41.09
CA ALA A 19 -18.45 -31.44 40.66
C ALA A 19 -19.20 -31.57 39.33
N CYS A 20 -19.94 -30.52 38.92
CA CYS A 20 -20.66 -30.50 37.61
C CYS A 20 -19.77 -30.10 36.41
N ILE A 21 -18.61 -29.56 36.62
CA ILE A 21 -17.69 -29.13 35.57
C ILE A 21 -16.76 -30.27 35.11
N CYS A 22 -16.57 -31.31 35.91
CA CYS A 22 -15.68 -32.42 35.57
C CYS A 22 -16.35 -33.61 34.80
N GLN A 23 -17.60 -33.53 34.45
CA GLN A 23 -18.27 -34.68 33.77
C GLN A 23 -18.37 -34.58 32.25
N ASN A 24 -17.85 -33.54 31.61
CA ASN A 24 -17.92 -33.38 30.15
C ASN A 24 -16.55 -33.31 29.43
N LEU A 25 -15.51 -33.92 29.99
CA LEU A 25 -14.18 -33.96 29.34
C LEU A 25 -13.76 -35.38 28.95
N TYR A 26 -14.71 -36.21 28.55
CA TYR A 26 -14.38 -37.37 27.71
C TYR A 26 -14.72 -36.98 26.27
N ALA A 27 -13.71 -36.40 25.56
CA ALA A 27 -13.76 -36.32 24.10
C ALA A 27 -13.75 -37.78 23.59
N GLU A 28 -14.85 -38.22 22.97
CA GLU A 28 -14.81 -39.40 22.13
C GLU A 28 -13.70 -39.23 21.09
N PRO A 29 -12.88 -40.26 20.83
CA PRO A 29 -11.97 -40.25 19.70
C PRO A 29 -12.78 -40.48 18.42
N GLY A 30 -13.59 -39.50 18.04
CA GLY A 30 -14.12 -39.42 16.69
C GLY A 30 -12.95 -39.15 15.76
N SER A 31 -12.69 -40.06 14.86
CA SER A 31 -11.76 -39.83 13.73
C SER A 31 -12.29 -38.66 12.92
N LYS A 32 -11.91 -37.44 13.34
CA LYS A 32 -12.10 -36.27 12.48
C LYS A 32 -11.15 -36.48 11.31
N GLU A 33 -11.71 -36.72 10.13
CA GLU A 33 -10.91 -36.57 8.90
C GLU A 33 -10.12 -35.28 9.00
N PRO A 34 -8.83 -35.29 8.64
CA PRO A 34 -8.03 -34.08 8.68
C PRO A 34 -8.73 -33.02 7.82
N VAL A 35 -9.06 -31.88 8.42
CA VAL A 35 -9.62 -30.75 7.67
C VAL A 35 -8.49 -30.27 6.76
N LEU A 36 -8.57 -30.62 5.49
CA LEU A 36 -7.68 -30.10 4.46
C LEU A 36 -8.01 -28.62 4.30
N LEU A 37 -7.15 -27.79 4.84
CA LEU A 37 -7.22 -26.35 4.59
C LEU A 37 -6.91 -26.09 3.12
N PRO A 38 -7.62 -25.18 2.45
CA PRO A 38 -7.31 -24.83 1.07
C PRO A 38 -5.87 -24.32 0.98
N THR A 39 -5.17 -24.76 -0.05
CA THR A 39 -3.79 -24.33 -0.30
C THR A 39 -3.76 -22.81 -0.54
N LEU A 40 -2.98 -22.09 0.25
CA LEU A 40 -2.81 -20.67 0.08
C LEU A 40 -1.97 -20.40 -1.17
N LYS A 41 -2.55 -19.74 -2.16
CA LYS A 41 -1.88 -19.32 -3.39
C LYS A 41 -1.33 -17.91 -3.24
N ILE A 42 -0.21 -17.65 -3.90
CA ILE A 42 0.44 -16.35 -3.98
C ILE A 42 0.69 -15.97 -5.44
N GLN A 43 0.71 -14.68 -5.71
CA GLN A 43 0.95 -14.10 -7.04
C GLN A 43 2.29 -13.36 -7.14
N ALA A 44 3.01 -13.27 -6.04
CA ALA A 44 4.26 -12.52 -5.93
C ALA A 44 5.37 -12.98 -6.89
N THR A 45 5.27 -14.17 -7.46
CA THR A 45 6.20 -14.69 -8.48
C THR A 45 5.68 -14.52 -9.91
N ARG A 46 4.72 -13.62 -10.14
CA ARG A 46 4.01 -13.39 -11.42
C ARG A 46 3.21 -14.59 -11.93
N THR A 47 3.05 -15.63 -11.14
CA THR A 47 2.23 -16.80 -11.42
C THR A 47 1.58 -17.26 -10.13
N ASP A 48 0.38 -17.84 -10.23
CA ASP A 48 -0.25 -18.49 -9.09
C ASP A 48 0.56 -19.71 -8.67
N THR A 49 1.21 -19.61 -7.51
CA THR A 49 1.98 -20.69 -6.92
C THR A 49 1.52 -20.97 -5.50
N ASP A 50 1.66 -22.22 -5.06
CA ASP A 50 1.39 -22.55 -3.68
C ASP A 50 2.45 -21.94 -2.77
N TRP A 51 2.02 -21.24 -1.74
CA TRP A 51 2.91 -20.51 -0.84
C TRP A 51 4.03 -21.41 -0.26
N LEU A 52 3.67 -22.62 0.22
CA LEU A 52 4.60 -23.54 0.87
C LEU A 52 5.66 -24.11 -0.09
N THR A 53 5.36 -24.20 -1.38
CA THR A 53 6.29 -24.73 -2.39
C THR A 53 7.04 -23.66 -3.19
N THR A 54 6.75 -22.38 -2.92
CA THR A 54 7.42 -21.28 -3.63
C THR A 54 8.85 -21.10 -3.12
N PRO A 55 9.88 -21.17 -3.98
CA PRO A 55 11.28 -21.03 -3.58
C PRO A 55 11.68 -19.56 -3.39
N ALA A 56 10.90 -18.81 -2.60
CA ALA A 56 11.10 -17.39 -2.34
C ALA A 56 10.61 -17.02 -0.94
N SER A 57 11.19 -15.95 -0.37
CA SER A 57 10.66 -15.37 0.88
C SER A 57 9.43 -14.54 0.58
N VAL A 58 8.26 -15.12 0.72
CA VAL A 58 6.97 -14.43 0.54
C VAL A 58 6.21 -14.41 1.86
N TYR A 59 5.73 -13.24 2.24
CA TYR A 59 4.86 -13.03 3.38
C TYR A 59 3.51 -12.55 2.87
N ARG A 60 2.44 -13.22 3.31
CA ARG A 60 1.07 -12.81 3.01
C ARG A 60 0.39 -12.34 4.29
N ILE A 61 -0.17 -11.15 4.26
CA ILE A 61 -0.85 -10.48 5.36
C ILE A 61 -2.30 -10.24 4.96
N GLU A 62 -3.23 -10.88 5.66
CA GLU A 62 -4.66 -10.70 5.45
C GLU A 62 -5.16 -9.45 6.18
N GLN A 63 -5.93 -8.61 5.52
CA GLN A 63 -6.44 -7.36 6.11
C GLN A 63 -7.41 -7.62 7.28
N LYS A 64 -8.18 -8.70 7.27
CA LYS A 64 -9.07 -9.06 8.38
C LYS A 64 -8.36 -9.17 9.75
N ASN A 65 -7.05 -9.39 9.75
CA ASN A 65 -6.24 -9.42 10.97
C ASN A 65 -5.86 -8.01 11.47
N ASN A 66 -6.19 -6.97 10.72
CA ASN A 66 -5.82 -5.57 10.95
C ASN A 66 -7.04 -4.63 11.00
N GLU A 67 -8.24 -5.14 11.23
CA GLU A 67 -9.49 -4.37 11.24
C GLU A 67 -9.53 -3.27 12.32
N ASN A 68 -8.74 -3.40 13.38
CA ASN A 68 -8.65 -2.40 14.45
C ASN A 68 -7.62 -1.28 14.20
N ASN A 69 -6.99 -1.26 13.04
CA ASN A 69 -6.08 -0.19 12.65
C ASN A 69 -6.86 1.03 12.15
N LEU A 70 -6.24 2.21 12.22
CA LEU A 70 -6.85 3.44 11.69
C LEU A 70 -7.00 3.42 10.17
N GLY A 71 -6.19 2.61 9.47
CA GLY A 71 -6.24 2.46 8.02
C GLY A 71 -5.69 3.68 7.25
N ILE A 72 -4.71 4.37 7.81
CA ILE A 72 -4.14 5.59 7.23
C ILE A 72 -2.98 5.29 6.30
N ASN A 73 -2.10 4.35 6.69
CA ASN A 73 -0.94 3.98 5.87
C ASN A 73 -0.47 2.53 6.10
N LEU A 74 0.32 2.02 5.16
CA LEU A 74 0.80 0.63 5.15
C LEU A 74 1.62 0.24 6.38
N SER A 75 2.18 1.18 7.16
CA SER A 75 2.93 0.83 8.37
C SER A 75 2.06 0.16 9.42
N GLU A 76 0.75 0.35 9.36
CA GLU A 76 -0.18 -0.27 10.29
C GLU A 76 -0.37 -1.76 9.99
N THR A 77 -0.40 -2.12 8.70
CA THR A 77 -0.67 -3.49 8.23
C THR A 77 0.61 -4.33 8.11
N LEU A 78 1.72 -3.73 7.69
CA LEU A 78 2.97 -4.45 7.40
C LEU A 78 3.89 -4.64 8.62
N LYS A 79 3.43 -4.32 9.83
CA LYS A 79 4.21 -4.56 11.06
C LYS A 79 4.57 -6.02 11.21
N GLY A 80 5.83 -6.28 11.53
CA GLY A 80 6.30 -7.64 11.83
C GLY A 80 6.74 -8.46 10.62
N VAL A 81 6.69 -7.91 9.39
CA VAL A 81 7.25 -8.58 8.21
C VAL A 81 8.77 -8.62 8.33
N PRO A 82 9.39 -9.82 8.40
CA PRO A 82 10.83 -9.95 8.55
C PRO A 82 11.61 -9.29 7.41
N GLY A 83 12.64 -8.50 7.76
CA GLY A 83 13.48 -7.81 6.81
C GLY A 83 12.88 -6.54 6.19
N LEU A 84 11.63 -6.21 6.49
CA LEU A 84 10.97 -4.97 6.07
C LEU A 84 11.02 -3.94 7.21
N GLN A 85 11.56 -2.77 6.94
CA GLN A 85 11.53 -1.61 7.81
C GLN A 85 10.55 -0.55 7.28
N LEU A 86 9.75 -0.03 8.18
CA LEU A 86 8.71 0.96 7.91
C LEU A 86 8.95 2.14 8.84
N ASN A 87 9.48 3.23 8.29
CA ASN A 87 9.71 4.46 9.05
C ASN A 87 8.51 5.39 8.85
N ASN A 88 7.53 5.26 9.73
CA ASN A 88 6.43 6.21 9.83
C ASN A 88 6.85 7.34 10.77
N ARG A 89 6.92 8.57 10.24
CA ARG A 89 7.32 9.77 10.99
C ARG A 89 6.14 10.56 11.53
N GLU A 90 4.90 10.07 11.29
CA GLU A 90 3.67 10.84 11.53
C GLU A 90 3.71 12.26 10.87
N ASN A 91 4.46 12.36 9.78
CA ASN A 91 4.57 13.52 8.92
C ASN A 91 4.02 13.13 7.54
N TYR A 92 2.82 13.57 7.25
CA TYR A 92 2.09 13.15 6.04
C TYR A 92 2.57 13.86 4.77
N ALA A 93 3.32 14.96 4.87
CA ALA A 93 4.00 15.59 3.75
C ALA A 93 5.19 14.75 3.24
N GLN A 94 5.70 13.86 4.11
CA GLN A 94 6.76 12.90 3.79
C GLN A 94 6.15 11.51 3.56
N ASP A 95 6.47 10.89 2.44
CA ASP A 95 6.01 9.52 2.18
C ASP A 95 6.60 8.54 3.21
N LEU A 96 5.83 7.47 3.48
CA LEU A 96 6.31 6.36 4.30
C LEU A 96 7.60 5.80 3.69
N GLN A 97 8.68 5.81 4.44
CA GLN A 97 9.92 5.20 4.01
C GLN A 97 9.86 3.68 4.21
N LEU A 98 10.00 2.96 3.11
CA LEU A 98 10.15 1.50 3.10
C LEU A 98 11.60 1.14 2.80
N SER A 99 12.16 0.22 3.59
CA SER A 99 13.39 -0.42 3.22
C SER A 99 13.31 -1.93 3.47
N MET A 100 13.85 -2.71 2.55
CA MET A 100 13.84 -4.17 2.63
C MET A 100 15.26 -4.69 2.52
N ARG A 101 15.73 -5.40 3.57
CA ARG A 101 17.11 -5.94 3.64
C ARG A 101 18.19 -4.86 3.35
N GLY A 102 17.93 -3.60 3.74
CA GLY A 102 18.82 -2.46 3.50
C GLY A 102 18.60 -1.74 2.17
N PHE A 103 17.91 -2.33 1.20
CA PHE A 103 17.50 -1.64 -0.02
C PHE A 103 16.41 -0.61 0.29
N GLY A 104 16.49 0.58 -0.29
CA GLY A 104 15.58 1.68 -0.01
C GLY A 104 15.93 2.53 1.22
N ALA A 105 16.88 2.10 2.07
CA ALA A 105 17.26 2.84 3.29
C ALA A 105 17.81 4.25 3.02
N ARG A 106 18.41 4.49 1.85
CA ARG A 106 18.91 5.80 1.41
C ARG A 106 17.83 6.73 0.88
N SER A 107 16.65 6.20 0.56
CA SER A 107 15.54 7.02 0.07
C SER A 107 14.93 7.75 1.25
N THR A 108 15.26 9.02 1.40
CA THR A 108 14.67 9.87 2.45
C THR A 108 13.27 10.34 2.08
N PHE A 109 12.93 10.31 0.79
CA PHE A 109 11.64 10.75 0.23
C PHE A 109 11.12 9.69 -0.73
N GLY A 110 9.95 9.11 -0.41
CA GLY A 110 9.34 8.04 -1.18
C GLY A 110 10.06 6.68 -1.05
N VAL A 111 9.65 5.74 -1.87
CA VAL A 111 10.17 4.38 -1.91
C VAL A 111 11.01 4.20 -3.17
N ARG A 112 12.23 3.66 -3.03
CA ARG A 112 13.10 3.30 -4.17
C ARG A 112 13.73 1.93 -3.96
N GLY A 113 13.88 1.18 -5.06
CA GLY A 113 14.44 -0.17 -5.02
C GLY A 113 13.48 -1.24 -4.46
N ILE A 114 12.24 -0.88 -4.20
CA ILE A 114 11.13 -1.76 -3.86
C ILE A 114 9.98 -1.40 -4.81
N ARG A 115 9.47 -2.37 -5.55
CA ARG A 115 8.36 -2.14 -6.49
C ARG A 115 7.02 -2.34 -5.77
N LEU A 116 6.08 -1.44 -6.01
CA LEU A 116 4.75 -1.47 -5.41
C LEU A 116 3.71 -1.72 -6.51
N TYR A 117 2.75 -2.58 -6.22
CA TYR A 117 1.61 -2.87 -7.10
C TYR A 117 0.30 -2.83 -6.34
N VAL A 118 -0.76 -2.41 -7.03
CA VAL A 118 -2.15 -2.51 -6.57
C VAL A 118 -2.93 -3.27 -7.63
N ASP A 119 -3.49 -4.43 -7.29
CA ASP A 119 -4.24 -5.31 -8.21
C ASP A 119 -3.50 -5.59 -9.53
N GLY A 120 -2.18 -5.76 -9.48
CA GLY A 120 -1.32 -6.01 -10.65
C GLY A 120 -0.90 -4.75 -11.40
N ILE A 121 -1.41 -3.57 -11.06
CA ILE A 121 -1.06 -2.28 -11.69
C ILE A 121 0.08 -1.64 -10.89
N PRO A 122 1.15 -1.13 -11.53
CA PRO A 122 2.24 -0.45 -10.83
C PRO A 122 1.76 0.79 -10.06
N ALA A 123 2.08 0.85 -8.75
CA ALA A 123 2.01 2.04 -7.92
C ALA A 123 3.38 2.75 -7.83
N THR A 124 4.43 2.09 -8.32
CA THR A 124 5.75 2.67 -8.55
C THR A 124 5.76 3.33 -9.92
N MET A 125 6.20 4.59 -9.97
CA MET A 125 6.33 5.34 -11.21
C MET A 125 7.42 4.74 -12.12
N PRO A 126 7.41 5.01 -13.45
CA PRO A 126 8.42 4.51 -14.37
C PRO A 126 9.86 4.88 -14.01
N ASP A 127 10.08 6.01 -13.32
CA ASP A 127 11.40 6.43 -12.79
C ASP A 127 11.88 5.62 -11.56
N GLY A 128 11.11 4.62 -11.13
CA GLY A 128 11.39 3.78 -9.97
C GLY A 128 11.01 4.41 -8.62
N GLN A 129 10.39 5.57 -8.59
CA GLN A 129 9.90 6.18 -7.36
C GLN A 129 8.53 5.61 -6.99
N GLY A 130 8.46 4.89 -5.88
CA GLY A 130 7.22 4.39 -5.31
C GLY A 130 6.66 5.32 -4.23
N GLN A 131 5.34 5.27 -4.07
CA GLN A 131 4.62 5.97 -3.01
C GLN A 131 3.53 5.07 -2.45
N THR A 132 3.25 5.20 -1.17
CA THR A 132 2.28 4.35 -0.48
C THR A 132 0.99 5.10 -0.15
N SER A 133 0.97 6.42 -0.33
CA SER A 133 -0.15 7.28 0.08
C SER A 133 -1.43 7.05 -0.74
N ASN A 134 -1.31 6.51 -1.96
CA ASN A 134 -2.43 6.18 -2.84
C ASN A 134 -2.97 4.75 -2.67
N ILE A 135 -2.44 3.96 -1.74
CA ILE A 135 -2.92 2.61 -1.46
C ILE A 135 -4.09 2.68 -0.49
N ASP A 136 -5.27 2.24 -0.93
CA ASP A 136 -6.48 2.23 -0.10
C ASP A 136 -6.52 0.98 0.79
N LEU A 137 -6.56 1.22 2.10
CA LEU A 137 -6.64 0.15 3.10
C LEU A 137 -8.08 -0.26 3.43
N SER A 138 -9.10 0.53 3.04
CA SER A 138 -10.51 0.22 3.30
C SER A 138 -10.99 -0.95 2.45
N SER A 139 -10.57 -0.96 1.17
CA SER A 139 -10.91 -2.01 0.21
C SER A 139 -9.89 -3.14 0.15
N LEU A 140 -8.83 -3.09 0.95
CA LEU A 140 -7.74 -4.07 0.93
C LEU A 140 -8.22 -5.44 1.39
N ASP A 141 -7.85 -6.48 0.64
CA ASP A 141 -8.01 -7.90 1.01
C ASP A 141 -6.75 -8.43 1.69
N HIS A 142 -5.63 -8.39 0.97
CA HIS A 142 -4.35 -8.85 1.49
C HIS A 142 -3.17 -8.11 0.86
N ILE A 143 -2.01 -8.28 1.47
CA ILE A 143 -0.73 -7.82 0.95
C ILE A 143 0.23 -9.01 0.85
N GLU A 144 0.91 -9.13 -0.28
CA GLU A 144 2.05 -10.03 -0.45
C GLU A 144 3.35 -9.23 -0.48
N VAL A 145 4.32 -9.67 0.30
CA VAL A 145 5.65 -9.07 0.35
C VAL A 145 6.66 -10.11 -0.12
N LEU A 146 7.22 -9.89 -1.31
CA LEU A 146 8.27 -10.71 -1.88
C LEU A 146 9.63 -10.08 -1.57
N GLY A 147 10.38 -10.71 -0.67
CA GLY A 147 11.69 -10.23 -0.22
C GLY A 147 12.84 -10.85 -1.00
N GLY A 148 13.66 -10.01 -1.67
CA GLY A 148 14.85 -10.48 -2.39
C GLY A 148 15.07 -9.77 -3.72
N PRO A 149 16.14 -10.13 -4.44
CA PRO A 149 16.53 -9.48 -5.69
C PRO A 149 15.74 -10.02 -6.88
N PHE A 150 14.43 -9.72 -6.94
CA PHE A 150 13.54 -10.13 -8.02
C PHE A 150 13.44 -9.12 -9.16
N SER A 151 14.49 -8.33 -9.37
CA SER A 151 14.57 -7.36 -10.47
C SER A 151 14.47 -8.02 -11.86
N SER A 152 14.82 -9.30 -11.98
CA SER A 152 14.59 -10.08 -13.21
C SER A 152 13.10 -10.23 -13.57
N LEU A 153 12.20 -10.13 -12.59
CA LEU A 153 10.75 -10.21 -12.81
C LEU A 153 10.07 -8.83 -12.76
N TYR A 154 10.61 -7.92 -11.98
CA TYR A 154 9.94 -6.67 -11.62
C TYR A 154 10.74 -5.41 -11.97
N GLY A 155 11.82 -5.55 -12.76
CA GLY A 155 12.65 -4.41 -13.15
C GLY A 155 13.35 -3.79 -11.94
N ASN A 156 13.22 -2.49 -11.71
CA ASN A 156 13.87 -1.75 -10.62
C ASN A 156 13.35 -2.14 -9.22
N SER A 157 13.69 -3.35 -8.76
CA SER A 157 13.16 -4.02 -7.57
C SER A 157 14.24 -4.82 -6.83
N SER A 158 15.40 -4.20 -6.56
CA SER A 158 16.53 -4.91 -5.93
C SER A 158 16.26 -5.38 -4.51
N GLY A 159 15.39 -4.70 -3.77
CA GLY A 159 15.01 -5.05 -2.39
C GLY A 159 13.86 -6.05 -2.31
N GLY A 160 12.98 -6.03 -3.28
CA GLY A 160 11.77 -6.82 -3.31
C GLY A 160 10.56 -6.08 -3.86
N THR A 161 9.40 -6.70 -3.70
CA THR A 161 8.14 -6.19 -4.23
C THR A 161 7.04 -6.29 -3.17
N VAL A 162 6.16 -5.30 -3.14
CA VAL A 162 4.94 -5.30 -2.31
C VAL A 162 3.74 -5.27 -3.26
N LEU A 163 2.92 -6.29 -3.19
CA LEU A 163 1.69 -6.40 -3.97
C LEU A 163 0.50 -6.27 -3.02
N THR A 164 -0.34 -5.30 -3.28
CA THR A 164 -1.59 -5.11 -2.56
C THR A 164 -2.73 -5.58 -3.45
N SER A 165 -3.64 -6.35 -2.88
CA SER A 165 -4.83 -6.84 -3.57
C SER A 165 -6.06 -6.29 -2.88
N THR A 166 -6.97 -5.68 -3.63
CA THR A 166 -8.26 -5.24 -3.11
C THR A 166 -9.28 -6.38 -3.13
N LYS A 167 -10.26 -6.30 -2.25
CA LYS A 167 -11.37 -7.25 -2.19
C LYS A 167 -12.01 -7.43 -3.56
N GLN A 168 -12.56 -8.59 -3.80
CA GLN A 168 -13.52 -8.81 -4.88
C GLN A 168 -14.93 -8.65 -4.30
N GLY A 169 -15.84 -8.07 -5.07
CA GLY A 169 -17.23 -8.00 -4.66
C GLY A 169 -17.84 -9.38 -4.57
N GLU A 170 -18.48 -9.70 -3.46
CA GLU A 170 -19.06 -11.00 -3.19
C GLU A 170 -20.46 -10.87 -2.58
N GLY A 171 -21.31 -11.86 -2.83
CA GLY A 171 -22.64 -11.95 -2.23
C GLY A 171 -23.57 -10.80 -2.62
N ARG A 172 -24.49 -10.44 -1.72
CA ARG A 172 -25.44 -9.35 -1.94
C ARG A 172 -24.80 -7.99 -1.77
N ASP A 173 -25.38 -7.00 -2.41
CA ASP A 173 -25.00 -5.60 -2.24
C ASP A 173 -24.93 -5.22 -0.76
N SER A 174 -23.84 -4.60 -0.37
CA SER A 174 -23.60 -4.19 1.00
C SER A 174 -22.89 -2.86 1.08
N ILE A 175 -23.15 -2.15 2.17
CA ILE A 175 -22.51 -0.87 2.50
C ILE A 175 -21.87 -1.01 3.86
N GLN A 176 -20.57 -0.72 3.91
CA GLN A 176 -19.82 -0.62 5.16
C GLN A 176 -19.47 0.84 5.38
N LEU A 177 -19.74 1.36 6.58
CA LEU A 177 -19.33 2.68 7.03
C LEU A 177 -18.33 2.52 8.16
N GLY A 178 -17.21 3.22 8.05
CA GLY A 178 -16.16 3.24 9.06
C GLY A 178 -15.93 4.65 9.60
N TYR A 179 -15.65 4.73 10.89
CA TYR A 179 -15.17 5.96 11.54
C TYR A 179 -14.15 5.61 12.60
N ALA A 180 -13.02 6.32 12.58
CA ALA A 180 -11.99 6.21 13.59
C ALA A 180 -11.52 7.60 14.00
N GLY A 181 -11.28 7.79 15.30
CA GLY A 181 -10.82 9.06 15.86
C GLY A 181 -9.67 8.88 16.84
N GLY A 182 -8.88 9.93 17.01
CA GLY A 182 -7.71 9.90 17.88
C GLY A 182 -7.31 11.28 18.40
N SER A 183 -6.16 11.36 19.05
CA SER A 183 -5.58 12.61 19.53
C SER A 183 -5.23 13.56 18.38
N HIS A 184 -5.10 14.84 18.68
CA HIS A 184 -4.75 15.90 17.74
C HIS A 184 -5.77 16.07 16.60
N HIS A 185 -7.06 15.99 16.92
CA HIS A 185 -8.19 16.00 16.00
C HIS A 185 -8.05 14.98 14.84
N LYS A 186 -7.26 13.92 15.06
CA LYS A 186 -7.11 12.88 14.07
C LYS A 186 -8.44 12.16 13.88
N GLY A 187 -8.96 12.22 12.66
CA GLY A 187 -10.21 11.58 12.27
C GLY A 187 -10.09 10.90 10.92
N ARG A 188 -10.75 9.75 10.76
CA ARG A 188 -10.92 9.08 9.48
C ARG A 188 -12.34 8.57 9.36
N ALA A 189 -12.98 8.88 8.25
CA ALA A 189 -14.26 8.30 7.85
C ALA A 189 -14.09 7.57 6.53
N ASP A 190 -14.76 6.44 6.36
CA ASP A 190 -14.76 5.70 5.12
C ASP A 190 -16.10 5.04 4.81
N ILE A 191 -16.32 4.81 3.53
CA ILE A 191 -17.43 4.06 2.99
C ILE A 191 -16.87 3.01 2.02
N VAL A 192 -17.40 1.80 2.12
CA VAL A 192 -17.14 0.72 1.16
C VAL A 192 -18.47 0.16 0.68
N LEU A 193 -18.68 0.16 -0.62
CA LEU A 193 -19.80 -0.43 -1.33
C LEU A 193 -19.28 -1.67 -2.04
N GLN A 194 -19.96 -2.81 -1.91
CA GLN A 194 -19.59 -4.01 -2.63
C GLN A 194 -20.80 -4.86 -3.00
N GLY A 195 -20.70 -5.60 -4.10
CA GLY A 195 -21.69 -6.56 -4.55
C GLY A 195 -21.08 -7.60 -5.47
N GLY A 196 -21.55 -8.83 -5.37
CA GLY A 196 -21.17 -9.94 -6.24
C GLY A 196 -21.94 -9.89 -7.56
N ALA A 197 -21.44 -10.62 -8.56
CA ALA A 197 -22.17 -10.89 -9.79
C ALA A 197 -23.13 -12.08 -9.57
N ASP A 198 -24.36 -11.95 -10.07
CA ASP A 198 -25.34 -13.06 -10.03
C ASP A 198 -25.09 -14.10 -11.13
N LYS A 199 -24.48 -13.68 -12.24
CA LYS A 199 -24.19 -14.54 -13.40
C LYS A 199 -22.83 -14.25 -14.00
N ALA A 200 -22.25 -15.23 -14.69
CA ALA A 200 -21.06 -15.03 -15.49
C ALA A 200 -21.27 -13.89 -16.51
N GLY A 201 -20.27 -13.04 -16.66
CA GLY A 201 -20.32 -11.86 -17.52
C GLY A 201 -20.97 -10.62 -16.91
N GLU A 202 -21.59 -10.71 -15.76
CA GLU A 202 -21.99 -9.53 -14.96
C GLU A 202 -20.83 -9.08 -14.07
N PRO A 203 -20.68 -7.77 -13.81
CA PRO A 203 -19.59 -7.28 -12.97
C PRO A 203 -19.90 -7.48 -11.49
N SER A 204 -18.96 -8.01 -10.73
CA SER A 204 -18.86 -7.77 -9.30
C SER A 204 -18.10 -6.47 -9.04
N TYR A 205 -18.35 -5.79 -7.92
CA TYR A 205 -17.77 -4.48 -7.67
C TYR A 205 -17.37 -4.27 -6.21
N VAL A 206 -16.32 -3.48 -6.03
CA VAL A 206 -15.94 -2.86 -4.77
C VAL A 206 -15.59 -1.40 -5.05
N VAL A 207 -16.28 -0.49 -4.36
CA VAL A 207 -16.03 0.96 -4.44
C VAL A 207 -15.82 1.47 -3.03
N SER A 208 -14.73 2.16 -2.80
CA SER A 208 -14.41 2.74 -1.51
C SER A 208 -14.05 4.22 -1.63
N SER A 209 -14.33 4.97 -0.59
CA SER A 209 -13.84 6.33 -0.42
C SER A 209 -13.56 6.59 1.04
N SER A 210 -12.46 7.28 1.32
CA SER A 210 -12.07 7.66 2.68
C SER A 210 -11.65 9.12 2.74
N TYR A 211 -11.96 9.75 3.86
CA TYR A 211 -11.52 11.08 4.24
C TYR A 211 -10.72 10.99 5.53
N PHE A 212 -9.53 11.52 5.53
CA PHE A 212 -8.64 11.61 6.67
C PHE A 212 -8.26 13.06 6.93
N ASP A 213 -8.28 13.46 8.20
CA ASP A 213 -7.93 14.80 8.67
C ASP A 213 -7.23 14.74 10.02
N THR A 214 -6.27 15.63 10.27
CA THR A 214 -5.56 15.76 11.55
C THR A 214 -4.88 17.13 11.64
N ASP A 215 -4.83 17.71 12.86
CA ASP A 215 -3.97 18.86 13.14
C ASP A 215 -2.48 18.43 13.31
N GLY A 216 -2.25 17.14 13.57
CA GLY A 216 -0.94 16.58 13.87
C GLY A 216 -0.45 16.86 15.30
N TYR A 217 0.64 16.19 15.69
CA TYR A 217 1.22 16.34 17.03
C TYR A 217 2.00 17.64 17.21
N ARG A 218 2.62 18.11 16.14
CA ARG A 218 3.49 19.29 16.14
C ARG A 218 2.79 20.47 15.49
N ASP A 219 3.21 21.66 15.85
CA ASP A 219 2.84 22.87 15.13
C ASP A 219 3.24 22.69 13.65
N HIS A 220 2.42 23.17 12.72
CA HIS A 220 2.60 23.02 11.28
C HIS A 220 2.78 21.56 10.82
N SER A 221 1.85 20.69 11.26
CA SER A 221 1.83 19.26 10.90
C SER A 221 0.45 18.75 10.52
N ALA A 222 -0.45 19.65 10.18
CA ALA A 222 -1.79 19.31 9.73
C ALA A 222 -1.76 18.54 8.41
N ALA A 223 -2.75 17.67 8.22
CA ALA A 223 -2.87 16.93 6.98
C ALA A 223 -4.33 16.58 6.69
N ARG A 224 -4.67 16.58 5.40
CA ARG A 224 -5.95 16.13 4.88
C ARG A 224 -5.69 15.23 3.67
N LYS A 225 -6.43 14.12 3.59
CA LYS A 225 -6.37 13.21 2.45
C LYS A 225 -7.76 12.68 2.10
N VAL A 226 -8.10 12.74 0.82
CA VAL A 226 -9.21 12.00 0.22
C VAL A 226 -8.60 10.89 -0.62
N LEU A 227 -9.10 9.67 -0.48
CA LEU A 227 -8.67 8.52 -1.25
C LEU A 227 -9.89 7.74 -1.68
N SER A 228 -10.06 7.54 -2.97
CA SER A 228 -11.16 6.77 -3.56
C SER A 228 -10.61 5.67 -4.46
N ASN A 229 -11.23 4.51 -4.39
CA ASN A 229 -10.86 3.35 -5.19
C ASN A 229 -12.12 2.65 -5.71
N ALA A 230 -12.07 2.16 -6.95
CA ALA A 230 -13.12 1.35 -7.52
C ALA A 230 -12.49 0.18 -8.28
N LYS A 231 -13.05 -1.01 -8.10
CA LYS A 231 -12.70 -2.22 -8.82
C LYS A 231 -13.96 -2.89 -9.30
N LEU A 232 -14.02 -3.13 -10.62
CA LEU A 232 -15.03 -3.94 -11.27
C LEU A 232 -14.37 -5.22 -11.78
N THR A 233 -14.98 -6.35 -11.54
CA THR A 233 -14.46 -7.65 -11.95
C THR A 233 -15.52 -8.41 -12.75
N TRP A 234 -15.17 -8.88 -13.93
CA TRP A 234 -15.98 -9.76 -14.77
C TRP A 234 -15.31 -11.13 -14.83
N ASP A 235 -16.02 -12.14 -14.39
CA ASP A 235 -15.68 -13.54 -14.65
C ASP A 235 -16.53 -14.00 -15.85
N LEU A 236 -15.87 -14.26 -17.00
CA LEU A 236 -16.52 -14.56 -18.26
C LEU A 236 -16.74 -16.05 -18.45
N GLU A 237 -17.73 -16.43 -19.30
CA GLU A 237 -18.08 -17.84 -19.54
C GLU A 237 -16.93 -18.68 -20.12
N ASP A 238 -16.00 -18.04 -20.84
CA ASP A 238 -14.81 -18.69 -21.41
C ASP A 238 -13.65 -18.86 -20.42
N GLY A 239 -13.91 -18.62 -19.12
CA GLY A 239 -12.93 -18.67 -18.04
C GLY A 239 -12.02 -17.46 -17.96
N SER A 240 -12.19 -16.46 -18.84
CA SER A 240 -11.43 -15.21 -18.75
C SER A 240 -11.90 -14.37 -17.57
N LYS A 241 -10.94 -13.66 -16.96
CA LYS A 241 -11.21 -12.67 -15.90
C LYS A 241 -10.71 -11.30 -16.33
N VAL A 242 -11.57 -10.30 -16.21
CA VAL A 242 -11.23 -8.89 -16.48
C VAL A 242 -11.41 -8.09 -15.19
N ASN A 243 -10.42 -7.28 -14.83
CA ASN A 243 -10.58 -6.29 -13.77
C ASN A 243 -10.35 -4.90 -14.35
N TRP A 244 -11.22 -3.97 -14.01
CA TRP A 244 -11.04 -2.55 -14.24
C TRP A 244 -10.91 -1.85 -12.90
N ILE A 245 -9.81 -1.12 -12.71
CA ILE A 245 -9.45 -0.46 -11.47
C ILE A 245 -9.30 1.04 -11.72
N VAL A 246 -9.85 1.85 -10.82
CA VAL A 246 -9.67 3.30 -10.79
C VAL A 246 -9.27 3.70 -9.39
N ASN A 247 -8.24 4.53 -9.27
CA ASN A 247 -7.77 5.09 -8.01
C ASN A 247 -7.62 6.60 -8.13
N HIS A 248 -8.12 7.35 -7.14
CA HIS A 248 -7.96 8.79 -7.05
C HIS A 248 -7.52 9.19 -5.65
N MET A 249 -6.56 10.11 -5.57
CA MET A 249 -6.05 10.68 -4.32
C MET A 249 -5.89 12.19 -4.43
N ASP A 250 -6.39 12.91 -3.43
CA ASP A 250 -6.10 14.30 -3.15
C ASP A 250 -5.55 14.42 -1.74
N MET A 251 -4.39 15.06 -1.58
CA MET A 251 -3.72 15.19 -0.30
C MET A 251 -3.03 16.54 -0.16
N ASN A 252 -3.26 17.18 0.99
CA ASN A 252 -2.54 18.36 1.43
C ASN A 252 -1.95 18.09 2.81
N ALA A 253 -0.67 18.38 3.01
CA ALA A 253 -0.01 18.13 4.28
C ALA A 253 1.10 19.14 4.55
N ASP A 254 1.11 19.67 5.77
CA ASP A 254 2.17 20.52 6.29
C ASP A 254 3.36 19.71 6.76
N ASP A 255 4.57 20.26 6.66
CA ASP A 255 5.80 19.59 7.09
C ASP A 255 6.46 20.39 8.22
N PRO A 256 6.39 19.90 9.47
CA PRO A 256 6.97 20.57 10.63
C PRO A 256 8.51 20.55 10.62
N GLN A 257 9.12 19.90 9.66
CA GLN A 257 10.57 19.73 9.54
C GLN A 257 11.22 19.04 10.76
N GLY A 258 12.52 18.74 10.66
CA GLY A 258 13.28 18.15 11.76
C GLY A 258 13.63 19.16 12.85
N LEU A 259 13.62 18.73 14.10
CA LEU A 259 14.12 19.46 15.26
C LEU A 259 15.55 19.04 15.58
N THR A 260 16.36 19.97 16.12
CA THR A 260 17.58 19.59 16.80
C THR A 260 17.26 18.90 18.12
N ARG A 261 18.27 18.23 18.72
CA ARG A 261 18.08 17.58 20.02
C ARG A 261 17.69 18.56 21.13
N GLU A 262 18.23 19.76 21.09
CA GLU A 262 17.96 20.85 22.04
C GLU A 262 16.52 21.36 21.87
N GLN A 263 16.11 21.64 20.64
CA GLN A 263 14.75 22.06 20.32
C GLN A 263 13.73 21.00 20.77
N TRP A 264 13.99 19.72 20.46
CA TRP A 264 13.12 18.62 20.89
C TRP A 264 13.01 18.51 22.42
N LYS A 265 14.11 18.69 23.16
CA LYS A 265 14.09 18.65 24.63
C LYS A 265 13.34 19.84 25.24
N THR A 266 13.42 21.00 24.61
CA THR A 266 12.78 22.22 25.11
C THR A 266 11.28 22.22 24.84
N ASN A 267 10.88 21.93 23.59
CA ASN A 267 9.49 21.81 23.18
C ASN A 267 9.38 20.83 21.99
N PRO A 268 8.96 19.58 22.22
CA PRO A 268 8.86 18.59 21.13
C PRO A 268 7.74 18.88 20.12
N LYS A 269 6.82 19.81 20.47
CA LYS A 269 5.72 20.19 19.57
C LYS A 269 6.09 21.32 18.59
N GLN A 270 7.17 22.07 18.90
CA GLN A 270 7.53 23.22 18.07
C GLN A 270 7.88 22.87 16.64
N VAL A 271 7.70 23.81 15.75
CA VAL A 271 8.32 23.85 14.42
C VAL A 271 9.63 24.68 14.52
N ASN A 272 10.55 24.46 13.61
CA ASN A 272 11.77 25.27 13.54
C ASN A 272 11.44 26.66 12.95
N ASP A 273 11.47 27.71 13.76
CA ASP A 273 11.06 29.06 13.38
C ASP A 273 11.79 29.57 12.15
N ALA A 274 13.11 29.31 12.04
CA ALA A 274 13.91 29.73 10.88
C ALA A 274 13.46 29.03 9.57
N LYS A 275 12.71 27.96 9.67
CA LYS A 275 12.19 27.19 8.54
C LYS A 275 10.69 27.36 8.35
N ASN A 276 9.97 27.73 9.40
CA ASN A 276 8.52 27.92 9.37
C ASN A 276 8.10 29.05 8.42
N ILE A 277 8.96 30.07 8.24
CA ILE A 277 8.70 31.16 7.29
C ILE A 277 8.46 30.68 5.86
N TYR A 278 9.01 29.51 5.48
CA TYR A 278 8.88 28.95 4.13
C TYR A 278 7.57 28.19 3.89
N ASP A 279 6.72 28.08 4.92
CA ASP A 279 5.43 27.40 4.85
C ASP A 279 5.54 26.02 4.15
N VAL A 280 6.43 25.19 4.72
CA VAL A 280 6.82 23.91 4.12
C VAL A 280 5.65 22.96 4.11
N ARG A 281 5.20 22.57 2.92
CA ARG A 281 4.03 21.73 2.72
C ARG A 281 4.11 20.97 1.41
N LYS A 282 3.21 20.01 1.24
CA LYS A 282 3.09 19.21 0.01
C LYS A 282 1.63 19.01 -0.36
N GLU A 283 1.34 19.24 -1.61
CA GLU A 283 0.04 19.07 -2.24
C GLU A 283 0.18 18.01 -3.33
N ILE A 284 -0.73 17.04 -3.37
CA ILE A 284 -0.71 15.95 -4.35
C ILE A 284 -2.11 15.71 -4.88
N ASN A 285 -2.25 15.67 -6.18
CA ASN A 285 -3.42 15.14 -6.85
C ASN A 285 -2.98 14.00 -7.78
N GLN A 286 -3.67 12.87 -7.73
CA GLN A 286 -3.34 11.72 -8.57
C GLN A 286 -4.60 10.97 -8.97
N THR A 287 -4.71 10.63 -10.23
CA THR A 287 -5.72 9.70 -10.75
C THR A 287 -5.02 8.64 -11.60
N GLN A 288 -5.38 7.39 -11.39
CA GLN A 288 -4.85 6.25 -12.14
C GLN A 288 -6.00 5.30 -12.49
N THR A 289 -5.96 4.74 -13.68
CA THR A 289 -6.85 3.66 -14.10
C THR A 289 -6.05 2.53 -14.75
N GLY A 290 -6.57 1.33 -14.69
CA GLY A 290 -5.96 0.20 -15.37
C GLY A 290 -6.92 -0.96 -15.56
N LEU A 291 -6.56 -1.79 -16.53
CA LEU A 291 -7.27 -3.01 -16.89
C LEU A 291 -6.32 -4.19 -16.77
N THR A 292 -6.78 -5.28 -16.20
CA THR A 292 -6.09 -6.57 -16.27
C THR A 292 -7.01 -7.60 -16.89
N TRP A 293 -6.46 -8.47 -17.71
CA TRP A 293 -7.14 -9.57 -18.35
C TRP A 293 -6.32 -10.85 -18.19
N THR A 294 -6.95 -11.88 -17.66
CA THR A 294 -6.35 -13.22 -17.52
C THR A 294 -7.22 -14.19 -18.31
N LYS A 295 -6.60 -14.99 -19.18
CA LYS A 295 -7.29 -16.00 -19.99
C LYS A 295 -6.57 -17.34 -19.91
N PRO A 296 -7.20 -18.37 -19.32
CA PRO A 296 -6.77 -19.74 -19.52
C PRO A 296 -7.10 -20.13 -20.97
N LEU A 297 -6.11 -20.53 -21.74
CA LEU A 297 -6.30 -21.08 -23.09
C LEU A 297 -6.66 -22.55 -23.05
N ASN A 298 -6.11 -23.26 -22.06
CA ASN A 298 -6.35 -24.64 -21.69
C ASN A 298 -5.68 -24.90 -20.31
N ASP A 299 -5.67 -26.15 -19.85
CA ASP A 299 -5.10 -26.51 -18.55
C ASP A 299 -3.61 -26.20 -18.40
N GLN A 300 -2.87 -26.10 -19.51
CA GLN A 300 -1.43 -25.87 -19.55
C GLN A 300 -1.05 -24.43 -19.88
N HIS A 301 -1.88 -23.68 -20.57
CA HIS A 301 -1.52 -22.37 -21.10
C HIS A 301 -2.45 -21.27 -20.60
N GLU A 302 -1.85 -20.17 -20.15
CA GLU A 302 -2.54 -18.98 -19.68
C GLU A 302 -1.93 -17.73 -20.29
N LEU A 303 -2.75 -16.79 -20.68
CA LEU A 303 -2.37 -15.44 -21.08
C LEU A 303 -2.81 -14.42 -20.02
N TYR A 304 -1.96 -13.45 -19.82
CA TYR A 304 -2.23 -12.27 -19.01
C TYR A 304 -1.89 -11.01 -19.78
N ALA A 305 -2.76 -10.04 -19.72
CA ALA A 305 -2.51 -8.69 -20.24
C ALA A 305 -2.91 -7.65 -19.20
N MET A 306 -2.13 -6.59 -19.10
CA MET A 306 -2.43 -5.43 -18.26
C MET A 306 -2.09 -4.17 -19.05
N ALA A 307 -2.93 -3.13 -18.91
CA ALA A 307 -2.63 -1.79 -19.38
C ALA A 307 -3.10 -0.78 -18.31
N TYR A 308 -2.35 0.31 -18.16
CA TYR A 308 -2.69 1.37 -17.23
C TYR A 308 -2.30 2.75 -17.76
N ALA A 309 -2.97 3.77 -17.25
CA ALA A 309 -2.60 5.17 -17.43
C ALA A 309 -2.94 5.96 -16.16
N GLY A 310 -2.20 7.03 -15.94
CA GLY A 310 -2.44 7.90 -14.79
C GLY A 310 -1.85 9.29 -15.00
N HIS A 311 -2.38 10.20 -14.22
CA HIS A 311 -1.94 11.58 -14.14
C HIS A 311 -1.64 11.93 -12.68
N ARG A 312 -0.54 12.66 -12.43
CA ARG A 312 -0.11 13.07 -11.10
C ARG A 312 0.47 14.47 -11.09
N GLU A 313 -0.06 15.29 -10.22
CA GLU A 313 0.44 16.62 -9.93
C GLU A 313 1.00 16.69 -8.50
N VAL A 314 2.11 17.37 -8.32
CA VAL A 314 2.73 17.60 -7.02
C VAL A 314 3.26 19.00 -6.95
N THR A 315 2.83 19.75 -5.93
CA THR A 315 3.49 21.01 -5.53
C THR A 315 4.06 20.83 -4.14
N GLN A 316 5.37 21.08 -3.98
CA GLN A 316 6.06 20.94 -2.70
C GLN A 316 6.89 22.18 -2.39
N TYR A 317 6.59 22.83 -1.28
CA TYR A 317 7.34 23.93 -0.71
C TYR A 317 8.42 23.40 0.24
N GLN A 318 9.63 23.91 0.13
CA GLN A 318 10.79 23.41 0.87
C GLN A 318 11.47 24.55 1.64
N SER A 319 12.08 24.22 2.78
CA SER A 319 12.84 25.16 3.61
C SER A 319 14.27 25.37 3.09
N ILE A 320 14.41 25.76 1.83
CA ILE A 320 15.72 26.06 1.23
C ILE A 320 16.10 27.51 1.54
N PRO A 321 17.26 27.80 2.18
CA PRO A 321 17.66 29.17 2.48
C PRO A 321 17.78 30.05 1.23
N ASN A 322 17.39 31.32 1.32
CA ASN A 322 17.47 32.28 0.22
C ASN A 322 18.89 32.36 -0.36
N THR A 323 19.92 32.29 0.50
CA THR A 323 21.34 32.31 0.07
C THR A 323 21.68 31.13 -0.85
N ALA A 324 21.07 29.97 -0.65
CA ALA A 324 21.24 28.84 -1.54
C ALA A 324 20.42 29.03 -2.84
N GLN A 325 19.19 29.54 -2.71
CA GLN A 325 18.33 29.82 -3.87
C GLN A 325 18.87 30.97 -4.73
N ALA A 326 19.69 31.89 -4.20
CA ALA A 326 20.36 32.93 -4.95
C ALA A 326 21.39 32.38 -5.97
N ASN A 327 21.86 31.15 -5.80
CA ASN A 327 22.75 30.51 -6.78
C ASN A 327 22.02 30.30 -8.12
N PRO A 328 22.50 30.82 -9.26
CA PRO A 328 21.83 30.65 -10.56
C PRO A 328 21.61 29.21 -10.99
N ARG A 329 22.37 28.25 -10.46
CA ARG A 329 22.24 26.83 -10.76
C ARG A 329 21.28 26.11 -9.82
N HIS A 330 20.73 26.76 -8.80
CA HIS A 330 19.82 26.16 -7.85
C HIS A 330 18.39 26.15 -8.41
N ALA A 331 17.69 25.04 -8.25
CA ALA A 331 16.34 24.86 -8.79
C ALA A 331 15.22 25.58 -8.02
N GLY A 332 15.57 26.40 -7.01
CA GLY A 332 14.59 27.08 -6.16
C GLY A 332 14.21 26.28 -4.92
N GLY A 333 13.20 26.76 -4.21
CA GLY A 333 12.65 26.17 -2.99
C GLY A 333 11.24 25.59 -3.16
N VAL A 334 10.64 25.70 -4.35
CA VAL A 334 9.36 25.07 -4.69
C VAL A 334 9.58 24.09 -5.83
N ILE A 335 9.11 22.87 -5.66
CA ILE A 335 9.02 21.86 -6.72
C ILE A 335 7.57 21.83 -7.16
N ASP A 336 7.35 21.92 -8.48
CA ASP A 336 6.04 21.87 -9.10
C ASP A 336 6.15 20.99 -10.35
N PHE A 337 5.39 19.90 -10.40
CA PHE A 337 5.40 19.03 -11.57
C PHE A 337 4.07 18.37 -11.84
N SER A 338 3.85 18.14 -13.11
CA SER A 338 2.76 17.33 -13.65
C SER A 338 3.35 16.14 -14.42
N ARG A 339 2.80 14.96 -14.24
CA ARG A 339 3.25 13.70 -14.85
C ARG A 339 2.10 12.96 -15.47
N ASP A 340 2.22 12.65 -16.76
CA ASP A 340 1.43 11.63 -17.43
C ASP A 340 2.25 10.34 -17.51
N TYR A 341 1.67 9.23 -17.07
CA TYR A 341 2.37 7.94 -17.07
C TYR A 341 1.43 6.82 -17.50
N TYR A 342 1.98 5.84 -18.21
CA TYR A 342 1.22 4.73 -18.77
C TYR A 342 2.11 3.51 -19.00
N GLY A 343 1.49 2.35 -19.16
CA GLY A 343 2.24 1.14 -19.47
C GLY A 343 1.36 -0.06 -19.74
N ALA A 344 2.04 -1.16 -20.05
CA ALA A 344 1.41 -2.44 -20.34
C ALA A 344 2.32 -3.62 -19.92
N ASP A 345 1.70 -4.75 -19.61
CA ASP A 345 2.39 -6.04 -19.38
C ASP A 345 1.67 -7.12 -20.18
N LEU A 346 2.41 -7.88 -20.98
CA LEU A 346 1.90 -9.06 -21.66
C LEU A 346 2.69 -10.27 -21.22
N ARG A 347 2.01 -11.33 -20.80
CA ARG A 347 2.62 -12.51 -20.25
C ARG A 347 1.93 -13.78 -20.70
N TRP A 348 2.72 -14.77 -21.06
CA TRP A 348 2.29 -16.13 -21.27
C TRP A 348 2.90 -17.04 -20.19
N THR A 349 2.08 -17.94 -19.66
CA THR A 349 2.50 -18.98 -18.72
C THR A 349 2.18 -20.35 -19.31
N GLY A 350 3.18 -21.23 -19.35
CA GLY A 350 3.04 -22.63 -19.74
C GLY A 350 3.34 -23.55 -18.56
N LYS A 351 2.43 -24.48 -18.25
CA LYS A 351 2.55 -25.47 -17.16
C LYS A 351 2.79 -26.85 -17.77
N ASP A 352 3.66 -27.63 -17.18
CA ASP A 352 3.95 -29.02 -17.55
C ASP A 352 4.28 -29.25 -19.05
N LEU A 353 4.90 -28.27 -19.69
CA LEU A 353 5.45 -28.43 -21.06
C LEU A 353 6.58 -29.47 -21.11
N LEU A 354 7.35 -29.56 -20.05
CA LEU A 354 8.17 -30.69 -19.64
C LEU A 354 7.66 -31.15 -18.28
N PRO A 355 7.82 -32.41 -17.90
CA PRO A 355 7.31 -32.91 -16.63
C PRO A 355 7.74 -32.03 -15.44
N ASN A 356 6.77 -31.61 -14.65
CA ASN A 356 6.96 -30.76 -13.45
C ASN A 356 7.66 -29.41 -13.73
N THR A 357 7.44 -28.83 -14.91
CA THR A 357 8.00 -27.51 -15.26
C THR A 357 6.90 -26.46 -15.38
N ARG A 358 7.29 -25.22 -15.11
CA ARG A 358 6.49 -24.02 -15.43
C ARG A 358 7.39 -22.99 -16.08
N PHE A 359 6.94 -22.45 -17.21
CA PHE A 359 7.59 -21.39 -17.93
C PHE A 359 6.71 -20.14 -17.91
N THR A 360 7.33 -18.98 -17.76
CA THR A 360 6.66 -17.69 -17.88
C THR A 360 7.52 -16.80 -18.75
N ALA A 361 6.94 -16.27 -19.81
CA ALA A 361 7.60 -15.34 -20.71
C ALA A 361 6.71 -14.12 -20.92
N GLY A 362 7.28 -12.94 -20.93
CA GLY A 362 6.52 -11.72 -21.13
C GLY A 362 7.41 -10.52 -21.37
N PHE A 363 6.77 -9.39 -21.52
CA PHE A 363 7.42 -8.09 -21.53
C PHE A 363 6.52 -7.03 -20.90
N ALA A 364 7.16 -6.15 -20.15
CA ALA A 364 6.54 -4.99 -19.55
C ALA A 364 7.06 -3.73 -20.22
N PHE A 365 6.18 -2.77 -20.42
CA PHE A 365 6.48 -1.44 -20.94
C PHE A 365 5.92 -0.41 -19.97
N ASP A 366 6.75 0.55 -19.56
CA ASP A 366 6.34 1.69 -18.76
C ASP A 366 6.88 2.97 -19.43
N ALA A 367 6.10 4.05 -19.43
CA ALA A 367 6.51 5.35 -19.93
C ALA A 367 5.95 6.48 -19.05
N MET A 368 6.64 7.61 -19.06
CA MET A 368 6.29 8.79 -18.30
C MET A 368 6.79 10.04 -19.02
N ASP A 369 5.92 11.04 -19.12
CA ASP A 369 6.25 12.40 -19.51
C ASP A 369 6.00 13.32 -18.31
N GLU A 370 7.00 14.12 -17.94
CA GLU A 370 6.96 15.04 -16.80
C GLU A 370 7.28 16.45 -17.24
N ASP A 371 6.36 17.37 -16.97
CA ASP A 371 6.62 18.81 -16.96
C ASP A 371 6.99 19.21 -15.55
N ARG A 372 8.24 19.68 -15.35
CA ARG A 372 8.78 19.98 -14.05
C ARG A 372 9.32 21.38 -13.96
N GLN A 373 8.78 22.15 -13.02
CA GLN A 373 9.20 23.49 -12.71
C GLN A 373 9.77 23.60 -11.30
N GLY A 374 10.68 24.54 -11.13
CA GLY A 374 11.21 24.92 -9.84
C GLY A 374 11.13 26.44 -9.67
N TYR A 375 10.67 26.88 -8.51
CA TYR A 375 10.49 28.29 -8.22
C TYR A 375 11.22 28.69 -6.94
N GLU A 376 11.54 29.96 -6.78
CA GLU A 376 11.91 30.49 -5.48
C GLU A 376 10.74 30.35 -4.52
N ASN A 377 11.00 30.04 -3.24
CA ASN A 377 9.97 29.97 -2.19
C ASN A 377 9.78 31.34 -1.51
N PHE A 378 9.93 32.41 -2.27
CA PHE A 378 9.67 33.79 -1.86
C PHE A 378 9.47 34.68 -3.09
N ASP A 379 8.76 35.78 -2.93
CA ASP A 379 8.53 36.77 -3.97
C ASP A 379 9.40 38.01 -3.81
N SER A 380 9.31 38.94 -4.78
CA SER A 380 10.04 40.23 -4.76
C SER A 380 9.57 41.21 -3.66
N ALA A 381 8.38 40.97 -3.08
CA ALA A 381 7.84 41.73 -1.97
C ALA A 381 8.36 41.25 -0.61
N GLY A 382 9.08 40.11 -0.60
CA GLY A 382 9.62 39.49 0.61
C GLY A 382 8.65 38.55 1.31
N ASN A 383 7.55 38.14 0.66
CA ASN A 383 6.65 37.09 1.18
C ASN A 383 7.29 35.72 0.95
N TYR A 384 7.20 34.84 1.93
CA TYR A 384 7.65 33.45 1.87
C TYR A 384 6.48 32.48 1.72
N GLY A 385 6.76 31.24 1.36
CA GLY A 385 5.72 30.22 1.21
C GLY A 385 4.90 30.38 -0.08
N VAL A 386 5.43 31.07 -1.06
CA VAL A 386 4.79 31.37 -2.35
C VAL A 386 5.65 30.89 -3.52
N LYS A 387 5.06 30.73 -4.71
CA LYS A 387 5.80 30.52 -5.95
C LYS A 387 6.35 31.88 -6.40
N GLY A 388 7.66 32.09 -6.22
CA GLY A 388 8.38 33.29 -6.67
C GLY A 388 8.89 33.17 -8.11
N ASN A 389 10.12 33.59 -8.37
CA ASN A 389 10.70 33.55 -9.72
C ASN A 389 10.93 32.09 -10.18
N LEU A 390 10.67 31.83 -11.46
CA LEU A 390 10.99 30.54 -12.10
C LEU A 390 12.51 30.33 -12.14
N ARG A 391 12.97 29.17 -11.71
CA ARG A 391 14.39 28.78 -11.61
C ARG A 391 14.73 27.57 -12.43
N ARG A 392 13.75 26.71 -12.69
CA ARG A 392 13.88 25.47 -13.43
C ARG A 392 12.63 25.26 -14.27
N ASP A 393 12.82 24.86 -15.52
CA ASP A 393 11.75 24.48 -16.44
C ASP A 393 12.25 23.34 -17.32
N GLU A 394 11.70 22.16 -17.14
CA GLU A 394 12.19 20.91 -17.75
C GLU A 394 11.04 20.03 -18.17
N ASN A 395 11.18 19.44 -19.38
CA ASN A 395 10.38 18.32 -19.82
C ASN A 395 11.24 17.05 -19.75
N ASN A 396 10.77 16.06 -19.01
CA ASN A 396 11.47 14.80 -18.83
C ASN A 396 10.62 13.67 -19.43
N THR A 397 11.14 12.98 -20.43
CA THR A 397 10.52 11.79 -20.99
C THR A 397 11.34 10.57 -20.57
N LEU A 398 10.68 9.56 -20.05
CA LEU A 398 11.29 8.31 -19.65
C LEU A 398 10.46 7.15 -20.16
N TRP A 399 11.12 6.11 -20.67
CA TRP A 399 10.46 4.85 -21.00
C TRP A 399 11.40 3.67 -20.75
N ASN A 400 10.83 2.51 -20.50
CA ASN A 400 11.53 1.25 -20.39
C ASN A 400 10.71 0.13 -21.02
N LEU A 401 11.42 -0.85 -21.57
CA LEU A 401 10.85 -2.07 -22.10
C LEU A 401 11.65 -3.25 -21.53
N ASP A 402 10.99 -4.06 -20.72
CA ASP A 402 11.60 -5.13 -19.95
C ASP A 402 11.07 -6.50 -20.40
N PRO A 403 11.75 -7.20 -21.35
CA PRO A 403 11.46 -8.59 -21.62
C PRO A 403 11.92 -9.47 -20.45
N TYR A 404 11.13 -10.47 -20.06
CA TYR A 404 11.48 -11.38 -18.99
C TYR A 404 11.12 -12.82 -19.32
N LEU A 405 11.93 -13.73 -18.78
CA LEU A 405 11.73 -15.17 -18.87
C LEU A 405 12.00 -15.80 -17.51
N GLN A 406 11.09 -16.64 -17.07
CA GLN A 406 11.23 -17.44 -15.85
C GLN A 406 10.96 -18.91 -16.18
N ALA A 407 11.75 -19.79 -15.60
CA ALA A 407 11.50 -21.22 -15.59
C ALA A 407 11.56 -21.75 -14.16
N SER A 408 10.61 -22.60 -13.80
CA SER A 408 10.59 -23.35 -12.54
C SER A 408 10.51 -24.83 -12.87
N TRP A 409 11.39 -25.63 -12.27
CA TRP A 409 11.42 -27.06 -12.45
C TRP A 409 11.52 -27.78 -11.12
N GLN A 410 10.51 -28.58 -10.81
CA GLN A 410 10.50 -29.46 -9.65
C GLN A 410 11.11 -30.81 -10.03
N PHE A 411 12.43 -30.93 -9.84
CA PHE A 411 13.19 -32.12 -10.27
C PHE A 411 13.15 -33.27 -9.26
N LEU A 412 12.67 -33.05 -8.05
CA LEU A 412 12.44 -34.09 -7.02
C LEU A 412 11.00 -33.99 -6.50
N PRO A 413 10.34 -35.13 -6.23
CA PRO A 413 9.07 -35.09 -5.51
C PRO A 413 9.30 -34.58 -4.08
N THR A 414 8.44 -33.69 -3.59
CA THR A 414 8.45 -33.18 -2.21
C THR A 414 7.59 -34.05 -1.33
#